data_feb3972f7034966df7e30d4e35381424
#
_entry.id   feb3972f7034966df7e30d4e35381424
#
_cell.length_a   1.000
_cell.length_b   1.000
_cell.length_c   1.000
_cell.angle_alpha   90.00
_cell.angle_beta   90.00
_cell.angle_gamma   90.00
#
_symmetry.space_group_name_H-M   'P 1'
#
loop_
_entity.id
_entity.type
_entity.pdbx_description
1 polymer ?
#
loop_
_entity_poly.entity_id
_entity_poly.type
_entity_poly.pdbx_seq_one_letter_code
_entity_poly.pdbx_strand_id
1 'polypeptide(L)'
;MNDLDLKTEVKEALSWEPALDSRSINVSVKDGIVTLTGSVPSYPEKHTAEKAAGLVRGVKAVACELTVLLPALNSRSDQEIARAAADAIAWNTLLANAKIQVFVDKGRITLEGAVNWNYQRQSADRSVRYLAGVRDVNNHIVVRPIAEQVAVKSQIQAALIRNARLDGDRITVEVRGDRVILSGNVQSWIQRDEAERAAWASPGVGDVDNELVVSLVPAPQARYTGRRTKEGNYDHVQEHSVSS
;
A
#
# COMPACT_ATOMS: atom_id res chain seq x y z
N MET A 1 -3.80 -10.36 18.90
CA MET A 1 -3.92 -8.97 19.34
C MET A 1 -5.39 -8.69 19.54
N ASN A 2 -5.79 -8.15 20.67
CA ASN A 2 -7.17 -7.78 20.91
C ASN A 2 -7.45 -6.36 20.37
N ASP A 3 -8.73 -5.97 20.28
CA ASP A 3 -9.10 -4.65 19.71
C ASP A 3 -8.58 -3.47 20.55
N LEU A 4 -8.35 -3.67 21.86
CA LEU A 4 -7.82 -2.62 22.74
C LEU A 4 -6.33 -2.37 22.46
N ASP A 5 -5.53 -3.42 22.30
CA ASP A 5 -4.13 -3.33 21.94
C ASP A 5 -4.00 -2.67 20.55
N LEU A 6 -4.81 -3.14 19.60
CA LEU A 6 -4.82 -2.59 18.24
C LEU A 6 -5.17 -1.10 18.21
N LYS A 7 -6.14 -0.69 19.04
CA LYS A 7 -6.48 0.74 19.20
C LYS A 7 -5.29 1.56 19.70
N THR A 8 -4.52 1.01 20.62
CA THR A 8 -3.34 1.69 21.17
C THR A 8 -2.26 1.83 20.13
N GLU A 9 -1.94 0.75 19.40
CA GLU A 9 -0.94 0.77 18.33
C GLU A 9 -1.32 1.73 17.18
N VAL A 10 -2.61 1.78 16.82
CA VAL A 10 -3.09 2.75 15.81
C VAL A 10 -2.92 4.19 16.30
N LYS A 11 -3.26 4.48 17.56
CA LYS A 11 -3.07 5.82 18.14
C LYS A 11 -1.59 6.21 18.17
N GLU A 12 -0.71 5.29 18.52
CA GLU A 12 0.73 5.52 18.51
C GLU A 12 1.21 5.79 17.07
N ALA A 13 0.81 4.97 16.09
CA ALA A 13 1.17 5.18 14.68
C ALA A 13 0.73 6.56 14.16
N LEU A 14 -0.48 7.01 14.53
CA LEU A 14 -0.95 8.35 14.20
C LEU A 14 -0.15 9.46 14.89
N SER A 15 0.28 9.24 16.14
CA SER A 15 1.05 10.24 16.91
C SER A 15 2.49 10.38 16.45
N TRP A 16 3.06 9.34 15.84
CA TRP A 16 4.40 9.33 15.27
C TRP A 16 4.47 9.94 13.86
N GLU A 17 3.31 10.26 13.24
CA GLU A 17 3.29 10.87 11.92
C GLU A 17 3.46 12.39 11.99
N PRO A 18 4.61 12.94 11.58
CA PRO A 18 4.92 14.36 11.80
C PRO A 18 4.00 15.32 11.02
N ALA A 19 3.39 14.83 9.94
CA ALA A 19 2.49 15.60 9.09
C ALA A 19 1.03 15.62 9.59
N LEU A 20 0.76 15.09 10.81
CA LEU A 20 -0.59 14.89 11.31
C LEU A 20 -0.76 15.45 12.72
N ASP A 21 -1.79 16.27 12.95
CA ASP A 21 -2.25 16.57 14.31
C ASP A 21 -3.26 15.52 14.78
N SER A 22 -2.75 14.48 15.43
CA SER A 22 -3.55 13.33 15.88
C SER A 22 -4.54 13.67 17.01
N ARG A 23 -4.44 14.84 17.66
CA ARG A 23 -5.29 15.22 18.82
C ARG A 23 -6.76 15.38 18.44
N SER A 24 -7.04 15.74 17.19
CA SER A 24 -8.40 15.91 16.66
C SER A 24 -8.99 14.64 16.06
N ILE A 25 -8.25 13.52 16.16
CA ILE A 25 -8.65 12.23 15.56
C ILE A 25 -9.01 11.25 16.70
N ASN A 26 -10.22 10.74 16.63
CA ASN A 26 -10.67 9.65 17.50
C ASN A 26 -10.53 8.31 16.78
N VAL A 27 -10.04 7.32 17.51
CA VAL A 27 -9.85 5.95 16.99
C VAL A 27 -10.78 5.02 17.77
N SER A 28 -11.59 4.26 17.06
CA SER A 28 -12.30 3.10 17.58
C SER A 28 -11.95 1.86 16.80
N VAL A 29 -11.96 0.70 17.46
CA VAL A 29 -11.63 -0.58 16.84
C VAL A 29 -12.68 -1.61 17.23
N LYS A 30 -13.17 -2.34 16.26
CA LYS A 30 -14.07 -3.47 16.44
C LYS A 30 -13.75 -4.58 15.44
N ASP A 31 -13.49 -5.78 15.93
CA ASP A 31 -13.18 -6.97 15.13
C ASP A 31 -12.01 -6.77 14.13
N GLY A 32 -11.03 -5.91 14.49
CA GLY A 32 -9.92 -5.52 13.64
C GLY A 32 -10.25 -4.45 12.60
N ILE A 33 -11.46 -3.90 12.62
CA ILE A 33 -11.87 -2.75 11.77
C ILE A 33 -11.62 -1.47 12.57
N VAL A 34 -10.78 -0.60 12.02
CA VAL A 34 -10.46 0.72 12.61
C VAL A 34 -11.41 1.76 12.04
N THR A 35 -12.07 2.53 12.91
CA THR A 35 -12.84 3.71 12.49
C THR A 35 -12.15 4.97 12.98
N LEU A 36 -11.80 5.87 12.06
CA LEU A 36 -11.23 7.19 12.32
C LEU A 36 -12.33 8.24 12.22
N THR A 37 -12.59 8.98 13.31
CA THR A 37 -13.59 10.06 13.35
C THR A 37 -12.95 11.35 13.84
N GLY A 38 -13.56 12.49 13.52
CA GLY A 38 -13.08 13.80 13.92
C GLY A 38 -12.84 14.73 12.73
N SER A 39 -11.90 15.66 12.86
CA SER A 39 -11.62 16.61 11.80
C SER A 39 -10.13 16.86 11.62
N VAL A 40 -9.74 17.17 10.39
CA VAL A 40 -8.37 17.53 10.01
C VAL A 40 -8.40 18.82 9.16
N PRO A 41 -7.35 19.64 9.18
CA PRO A 41 -7.33 20.91 8.44
C PRO A 41 -7.03 20.77 6.94
N SER A 42 -6.69 19.56 6.46
CA SER A 42 -6.35 19.34 5.06
C SER A 42 -6.65 17.92 4.60
N TYR A 43 -6.85 17.74 3.30
CA TYR A 43 -6.98 16.41 2.69
C TYR A 43 -5.71 15.56 2.77
N PRO A 44 -4.50 16.10 2.58
CA PRO A 44 -3.27 15.35 2.83
C PRO A 44 -3.21 14.72 4.22
N GLU A 45 -3.64 15.42 5.26
CA GLU A 45 -3.69 14.86 6.62
C GLU A 45 -4.71 13.73 6.76
N LYS A 46 -5.92 13.88 6.16
CA LYS A 46 -6.91 12.79 6.10
C LYS A 46 -6.32 11.54 5.46
N HIS A 47 -5.68 11.69 4.31
CA HIS A 47 -5.06 10.58 3.58
C HIS A 47 -3.89 9.95 4.36
N THR A 48 -3.07 10.79 5.03
CA THR A 48 -1.96 10.32 5.87
C THR A 48 -2.48 9.53 7.07
N ALA A 49 -3.53 9.99 7.72
CA ALA A 49 -4.15 9.30 8.85
C ALA A 49 -4.71 7.93 8.44
N GLU A 50 -5.41 7.87 7.31
CA GLU A 50 -5.96 6.63 6.76
C GLU A 50 -4.84 5.64 6.45
N LYS A 51 -3.79 6.10 5.77
CA LYS A 51 -2.63 5.29 5.42
C LYS A 51 -1.88 4.80 6.66
N ALA A 52 -1.60 5.66 7.63
CA ALA A 52 -0.90 5.31 8.86
C ALA A 52 -1.68 4.24 9.65
N ALA A 53 -2.99 4.41 9.80
CA ALA A 53 -3.84 3.42 10.45
C ALA A 53 -3.85 2.07 9.71
N GLY A 54 -3.90 2.09 8.38
CA GLY A 54 -3.90 0.88 7.55
C GLY A 54 -2.58 0.09 7.58
N LEU A 55 -1.46 0.74 7.92
CA LEU A 55 -0.16 0.08 8.01
C LEU A 55 0.07 -0.67 9.33
N VAL A 56 -0.80 -0.45 10.33
CA VAL A 56 -0.67 -1.12 11.63
C VAL A 56 -1.02 -2.61 11.50
N ARG A 57 -0.14 -3.44 12.06
CA ARG A 57 -0.31 -4.88 12.01
C ARG A 57 -1.60 -5.30 12.74
N GLY A 58 -2.45 -6.07 12.07
CA GLY A 58 -3.72 -6.56 12.62
C GLY A 58 -4.95 -5.74 12.22
N VAL A 59 -4.77 -4.61 11.57
CA VAL A 59 -5.85 -3.86 10.95
C VAL A 59 -6.34 -4.62 9.71
N LYS A 60 -7.63 -4.93 9.68
CA LYS A 60 -8.28 -5.61 8.55
C LYS A 60 -8.93 -4.63 7.57
N ALA A 61 -9.46 -3.51 8.10
CA ALA A 61 -10.05 -2.44 7.31
C ALA A 61 -9.99 -1.13 8.08
N VAL A 62 -9.99 -0.01 7.34
CA VAL A 62 -10.09 1.34 7.89
C VAL A 62 -11.33 2.01 7.35
N ALA A 63 -12.24 2.42 8.23
CA ALA A 63 -13.36 3.30 7.93
C ALA A 63 -12.93 4.74 8.26
N CYS A 64 -12.71 5.57 7.24
CA CYS A 64 -12.25 6.94 7.42
C CYS A 64 -13.43 7.93 7.34
N GLU A 65 -13.96 8.33 8.51
CA GLU A 65 -15.04 9.30 8.66
C GLU A 65 -14.51 10.69 9.07
N LEU A 66 -13.22 10.97 8.76
CA LEU A 66 -12.62 12.26 9.04
C LEU A 66 -13.19 13.34 8.12
N THR A 67 -13.59 14.47 8.73
CA THR A 67 -14.06 15.65 8.01
C THR A 67 -12.89 16.63 7.78
N VAL A 68 -12.71 17.08 6.55
CA VAL A 68 -11.71 18.11 6.23
C VAL A 68 -12.31 19.49 6.48
N LEU A 69 -11.80 20.17 7.51
CA LEU A 69 -12.18 21.54 7.89
C LEU A 69 -11.06 22.50 7.48
N LEU A 70 -11.14 23.02 6.26
CA LEU A 70 -10.12 23.93 5.72
C LEU A 70 -10.07 25.23 6.50
N PRO A 71 -8.88 25.71 6.92
CA PRO A 71 -8.70 27.08 7.41
C PRO A 71 -9.16 28.10 6.34
N ALA A 72 -9.66 29.26 6.78
CA ALA A 72 -10.20 30.29 5.87
C ALA A 72 -9.20 30.71 4.76
N LEU A 73 -7.91 30.75 5.09
CA LEU A 73 -6.85 31.08 4.12
C LEU A 73 -6.67 30.02 3.03
N ASN A 74 -7.07 28.77 3.30
CA ASN A 74 -6.94 27.64 2.37
C ASN A 74 -8.26 27.35 1.64
N SER A 75 -9.34 28.07 1.93
CA SER A 75 -10.59 27.92 1.21
C SER A 75 -10.47 28.49 -0.21
N ARG A 76 -10.92 27.74 -1.20
CA ARG A 76 -10.95 28.11 -2.62
C ARG A 76 -12.30 27.73 -3.20
N SER A 77 -12.72 28.45 -4.25
CA SER A 77 -13.88 28.09 -5.05
C SER A 77 -13.58 26.85 -5.90
N ASP A 78 -14.62 26.08 -6.26
CA ASP A 78 -14.46 24.93 -7.14
C ASP A 78 -13.85 25.29 -8.49
N GLN A 79 -14.11 26.50 -9.00
CA GLN A 79 -13.50 27.00 -10.23
C GLN A 79 -11.98 27.21 -10.11
N GLU A 80 -11.52 27.76 -8.97
CA GLU A 80 -10.07 27.93 -8.71
C GLU A 80 -9.38 26.57 -8.54
N ILE A 81 -10.02 25.63 -7.81
CA ILE A 81 -9.52 24.27 -7.63
C ILE A 81 -9.43 23.54 -8.96
N ALA A 82 -10.48 23.63 -9.81
CA ALA A 82 -10.51 22.99 -11.12
C ALA A 82 -9.39 23.50 -12.03
N ARG A 83 -9.17 24.81 -12.05
CA ARG A 83 -8.06 25.41 -12.81
C ARG A 83 -6.72 24.93 -12.31
N ALA A 84 -6.48 25.03 -10.99
CA ALA A 84 -5.22 24.58 -10.39
C ALA A 84 -4.95 23.07 -10.62
N ALA A 85 -5.99 22.26 -10.57
CA ALA A 85 -5.87 20.82 -10.84
C ALA A 85 -5.55 20.52 -12.31
N ALA A 86 -6.21 21.21 -13.24
CA ALA A 86 -5.93 21.09 -14.67
C ALA A 86 -4.49 21.52 -14.98
N ASP A 87 -4.03 22.64 -14.42
CA ASP A 87 -2.67 23.13 -14.57
C ASP A 87 -1.65 22.14 -13.97
N ALA A 88 -1.90 21.63 -12.76
CA ALA A 88 -1.01 20.66 -12.10
C ALA A 88 -0.86 19.35 -12.91
N ILE A 89 -1.92 18.88 -13.55
CA ILE A 89 -1.88 17.71 -14.43
C ILE A 89 -1.14 18.05 -15.73
N ALA A 90 -1.39 19.21 -16.34
CA ALA A 90 -0.75 19.61 -17.59
C ALA A 90 0.77 19.82 -17.42
N TRP A 91 1.21 20.31 -16.29
CA TRP A 91 2.63 20.52 -15.98
C TRP A 91 3.36 19.24 -15.57
N ASN A 92 2.63 18.17 -15.29
CA ASN A 92 3.23 16.89 -14.92
C ASN A 92 3.72 16.12 -16.15
N THR A 93 5.04 16.06 -16.34
CA THR A 93 5.67 15.40 -17.50
C THR A 93 5.31 13.92 -17.64
N LEU A 94 4.99 13.22 -16.54
CA LEU A 94 4.54 11.83 -16.56
C LEU A 94 3.17 11.66 -17.19
N LEU A 95 2.39 12.77 -17.26
CA LEU A 95 1.01 12.79 -17.77
C LEU A 95 0.87 13.51 -19.10
N ALA A 96 1.96 13.94 -19.74
CA ALA A 96 1.97 14.77 -20.94
C ALA A 96 1.07 14.29 -22.09
N ASN A 97 0.87 12.96 -22.21
CA ASN A 97 0.05 12.33 -23.24
C ASN A 97 -1.26 11.72 -22.68
N ALA A 98 -1.56 11.93 -21.41
CA ALA A 98 -2.74 11.38 -20.77
C ALA A 98 -3.96 12.32 -20.98
N LYS A 99 -5.07 11.73 -21.42
CA LYS A 99 -6.35 12.47 -21.52
C LYS A 99 -7.10 12.33 -20.20
N ILE A 100 -6.81 13.20 -19.25
CA ILE A 100 -7.44 13.22 -17.93
C ILE A 100 -8.38 14.39 -17.85
N GLN A 101 -9.61 14.14 -17.42
CA GLN A 101 -10.63 15.14 -17.13
C GLN A 101 -10.71 15.35 -15.61
N VAL A 102 -10.93 16.58 -15.21
CA VAL A 102 -11.04 17.00 -13.80
C VAL A 102 -12.41 17.55 -13.56
N PHE A 103 -13.12 17.01 -12.59
CA PHE A 103 -14.41 17.53 -12.10
C PHE A 103 -14.24 17.95 -10.65
N VAL A 104 -14.86 19.05 -10.24
CA VAL A 104 -14.79 19.53 -8.85
C VAL A 104 -16.19 19.88 -8.36
N ASP A 105 -16.54 19.34 -7.19
CA ASP A 105 -17.79 19.65 -6.48
C ASP A 105 -17.51 19.80 -4.98
N LYS A 106 -17.77 20.98 -4.43
CA LYS A 106 -17.58 21.30 -3.00
C LYS A 106 -16.20 20.95 -2.46
N GLY A 107 -15.15 21.17 -3.28
CA GLY A 107 -13.76 20.86 -2.96
C GLY A 107 -13.40 19.37 -3.14
N ARG A 108 -14.31 18.53 -3.63
CA ARG A 108 -14.02 17.15 -4.03
C ARG A 108 -13.59 17.13 -5.48
N ILE A 109 -12.39 16.61 -5.74
CA ILE A 109 -11.88 16.39 -7.09
C ILE A 109 -12.22 14.98 -7.53
N THR A 110 -12.77 14.83 -8.73
CA THR A 110 -12.91 13.57 -9.43
C THR A 110 -12.03 13.61 -10.67
N LEU A 111 -11.13 12.61 -10.80
CA LEU A 111 -10.26 12.42 -11.95
C LEU A 111 -10.81 11.30 -12.80
N GLU A 112 -11.05 11.56 -14.09
CA GLU A 112 -11.51 10.57 -15.05
C GLU A 112 -10.61 10.54 -16.28
N GLY A 113 -10.51 9.38 -16.92
CA GLY A 113 -9.72 9.22 -18.13
C GLY A 113 -9.06 7.87 -18.22
N ALA A 114 -8.08 7.77 -19.11
CA ALA A 114 -7.31 6.55 -19.29
C ALA A 114 -5.82 6.86 -19.40
N VAL A 115 -5.01 6.02 -18.77
CA VAL A 115 -3.54 6.05 -18.80
C VAL A 115 -3.00 4.67 -19.15
N ASN A 116 -1.73 4.59 -19.55
CA ASN A 116 -1.12 3.33 -19.93
C ASN A 116 -0.52 2.56 -18.73
N TRP A 117 -0.22 3.28 -17.64
CA TRP A 117 0.51 2.72 -16.50
C TRP A 117 -0.08 3.18 -15.17
N ASN A 118 -0.05 2.30 -14.18
CA ASN A 118 -0.53 2.64 -12.85
C ASN A 118 0.25 3.80 -12.19
N TYR A 119 1.56 3.93 -12.44
CA TYR A 119 2.32 5.07 -11.89
C TYR A 119 1.79 6.42 -12.41
N GLN A 120 1.22 6.47 -13.62
CA GLN A 120 0.57 7.68 -14.17
C GLN A 120 -0.72 8.00 -13.41
N ARG A 121 -1.57 6.98 -13.15
CA ARG A 121 -2.77 7.12 -12.32
C ARG A 121 -2.43 7.66 -10.92
N GLN A 122 -1.39 7.10 -10.28
CA GLN A 122 -0.92 7.58 -8.98
C GLN A 122 -0.30 8.98 -9.06
N SER A 123 0.37 9.32 -10.17
CA SER A 123 0.95 10.63 -10.38
C SER A 123 -0.12 11.69 -10.53
N ALA A 124 -1.22 11.40 -11.24
CA ALA A 124 -2.36 12.30 -11.37
C ALA A 124 -2.98 12.61 -10.00
N ASP A 125 -3.22 11.59 -9.17
CA ASP A 125 -3.72 11.74 -7.82
C ASP A 125 -2.80 12.63 -6.95
N ARG A 126 -1.49 12.35 -6.97
CA ARG A 126 -0.50 13.15 -6.23
C ARG A 126 -0.44 14.60 -6.68
N SER A 127 -0.63 14.88 -7.98
CA SER A 127 -0.60 16.23 -8.51
C SER A 127 -1.71 17.13 -7.94
N VAL A 128 -2.86 16.54 -7.62
CA VAL A 128 -4.03 17.31 -7.15
C VAL A 128 -4.24 17.27 -5.64
N ARG A 129 -3.71 16.27 -4.97
CA ARG A 129 -3.91 15.99 -3.54
C ARG A 129 -3.53 17.16 -2.62
N TYR A 130 -2.47 17.88 -2.96
CA TYR A 130 -1.89 18.94 -2.13
C TYR A 130 -2.38 20.33 -2.50
N LEU A 131 -3.34 20.47 -3.42
CA LEU A 131 -3.88 21.77 -3.81
C LEU A 131 -4.73 22.37 -2.70
N ALA A 132 -4.61 23.69 -2.53
CA ALA A 132 -5.45 24.42 -1.58
C ALA A 132 -6.94 24.30 -1.96
N GLY A 133 -7.80 24.13 -0.97
CA GLY A 133 -9.25 23.98 -1.18
C GLY A 133 -9.70 22.52 -1.32
N VAL A 134 -8.80 21.58 -1.57
CA VAL A 134 -9.15 20.17 -1.75
C VAL A 134 -9.58 19.54 -0.43
N ARG A 135 -10.73 18.86 -0.46
CA ARG A 135 -11.31 18.13 0.69
C ARG A 135 -11.35 16.62 0.48
N ASP A 136 -11.34 16.19 -0.79
CA ASP A 136 -11.40 14.79 -1.16
C ASP A 136 -10.91 14.60 -2.61
N VAL A 137 -10.37 13.41 -2.93
CA VAL A 137 -9.94 13.06 -4.29
C VAL A 137 -10.43 11.66 -4.64
N ASN A 138 -11.26 11.59 -5.68
CA ASN A 138 -11.74 10.35 -6.28
C ASN A 138 -11.01 10.10 -7.59
N ASN A 139 -10.17 9.08 -7.64
CA ASN A 139 -9.40 8.75 -8.83
C ASN A 139 -10.04 7.59 -9.60
N HIS A 140 -10.83 7.93 -10.62
CA HIS A 140 -11.49 7.00 -11.54
C HIS A 140 -10.71 6.79 -12.84
N ILE A 141 -9.42 7.15 -12.87
CA ILE A 141 -8.57 6.91 -14.04
C ILE A 141 -8.39 5.41 -14.25
N VAL A 142 -8.69 4.95 -15.46
CA VAL A 142 -8.55 3.56 -15.87
C VAL A 142 -7.15 3.35 -16.46
N VAL A 143 -6.48 2.28 -16.06
CA VAL A 143 -5.20 1.87 -16.68
C VAL A 143 -5.51 0.97 -17.86
N ARG A 144 -5.08 1.37 -19.08
CA ARG A 144 -5.22 0.59 -20.31
C ARG A 144 -3.82 0.30 -20.86
N PRO A 145 -3.30 -0.91 -20.66
CA PRO A 145 -1.97 -1.27 -21.15
C PRO A 145 -1.90 -1.25 -22.67
N ILE A 146 -0.76 -0.82 -23.20
CA ILE A 146 -0.50 -0.83 -24.67
C ILE A 146 0.01 -2.20 -25.14
N ALA A 147 0.49 -3.06 -24.23
CA ALA A 147 1.30 -4.23 -24.60
C ALA A 147 0.51 -5.53 -24.67
N GLU A 148 0.94 -6.40 -25.60
CA GLU A 148 0.52 -7.78 -25.76
C GLU A 148 0.73 -8.61 -24.49
N GLN A 149 -0.17 -9.56 -24.27
CA GLN A 149 -0.19 -10.47 -23.11
C GLN A 149 1.01 -11.44 -23.15
N VAL A 150 2.20 -10.99 -22.81
CA VAL A 150 3.35 -11.88 -22.68
C VAL A 150 3.62 -12.21 -21.23
N ALA A 151 3.35 -13.46 -20.86
CA ALA A 151 3.82 -14.10 -19.62
C ALA A 151 3.62 -13.30 -18.30
N VAL A 152 2.56 -12.51 -18.20
CA VAL A 152 2.28 -11.64 -17.04
C VAL A 152 2.32 -12.42 -15.73
N LYS A 153 1.72 -13.60 -15.68
CA LYS A 153 1.67 -14.45 -14.47
C LYS A 153 3.06 -14.80 -13.96
N SER A 154 3.95 -15.28 -14.82
CA SER A 154 5.31 -15.69 -14.42
C SER A 154 6.16 -14.49 -13.98
N GLN A 155 5.96 -13.34 -14.59
CA GLN A 155 6.65 -12.10 -14.20
C GLN A 155 6.18 -11.59 -12.84
N ILE A 156 4.87 -11.64 -12.57
CA ILE A 156 4.32 -11.27 -11.27
C ILE A 156 4.82 -12.23 -10.19
N GLN A 157 4.73 -13.56 -10.44
CA GLN A 157 5.25 -14.55 -9.49
C GLN A 157 6.73 -14.35 -9.20
N ALA A 158 7.54 -14.11 -10.22
CA ALA A 158 8.96 -13.82 -10.04
C ALA A 158 9.21 -12.51 -9.27
N ALA A 159 8.37 -11.49 -9.45
CA ALA A 159 8.44 -10.23 -8.70
C ALA A 159 8.08 -10.44 -7.23
N LEU A 160 7.03 -11.21 -6.94
CA LEU A 160 6.62 -11.55 -5.57
C LEU A 160 7.71 -12.34 -4.83
N ILE A 161 8.32 -13.34 -5.48
CA ILE A 161 9.40 -14.13 -4.89
C ILE A 161 10.66 -13.29 -4.63
N ARG A 162 10.99 -12.33 -5.51
CA ARG A 162 12.13 -11.42 -5.30
C ARG A 162 11.93 -10.44 -4.16
N ASN A 163 10.70 -10.17 -3.79
CA ASN A 163 10.41 -9.28 -2.68
C ASN A 163 10.53 -10.06 -1.36
N ALA A 164 11.67 -9.92 -0.65
CA ALA A 164 11.95 -10.62 0.59
C ALA A 164 10.95 -10.37 1.73
N ARG A 165 10.08 -9.39 1.59
CA ARG A 165 9.00 -9.09 2.56
C ARG A 165 7.74 -9.90 2.32
N LEU A 166 7.63 -10.54 1.15
CA LEU A 166 6.47 -11.35 0.77
C LEU A 166 6.80 -12.83 0.89
N ASP A 167 5.91 -13.59 1.52
CA ASP A 167 5.92 -15.04 1.48
C ASP A 167 5.21 -15.48 0.19
N GLY A 168 5.95 -15.50 -0.91
CA GLY A 168 5.42 -15.74 -2.26
C GLY A 168 4.68 -17.07 -2.41
N ASP A 169 4.98 -18.06 -1.57
CA ASP A 169 4.32 -19.37 -1.59
C ASP A 169 2.89 -19.34 -1.05
N ARG A 170 2.50 -18.24 -0.37
CA ARG A 170 1.16 -18.05 0.19
C ARG A 170 0.27 -17.17 -0.65
N ILE A 171 0.82 -16.62 -1.74
CA ILE A 171 0.10 -15.73 -2.65
C ILE A 171 -0.12 -16.46 -3.97
N THR A 172 -1.37 -16.66 -4.31
CA THR A 172 -1.77 -17.22 -5.60
C THR A 172 -2.06 -16.09 -6.57
N VAL A 173 -1.47 -16.17 -7.77
CA VAL A 173 -1.67 -15.21 -8.86
C VAL A 173 -2.46 -15.89 -9.97
N GLU A 174 -3.62 -15.37 -10.30
CA GLU A 174 -4.40 -15.73 -11.47
C GLU A 174 -4.46 -14.55 -12.44
N VAL A 175 -4.29 -14.83 -13.73
CA VAL A 175 -4.34 -13.81 -14.79
C VAL A 175 -5.44 -14.14 -15.77
N ARG A 176 -6.40 -13.23 -15.94
CA ARG A 176 -7.51 -13.32 -16.86
C ARG A 176 -7.51 -12.12 -17.80
N GLY A 177 -6.93 -12.30 -18.98
CA GLY A 177 -6.72 -11.18 -19.89
C GLY A 177 -5.69 -10.19 -19.35
N ASP A 178 -6.09 -8.95 -19.14
CA ASP A 178 -5.31 -7.89 -18.53
C ASP A 178 -5.59 -7.74 -17.01
N ARG A 179 -6.52 -8.54 -16.48
CA ARG A 179 -6.87 -8.55 -15.06
C ARG A 179 -6.03 -9.56 -14.30
N VAL A 180 -5.45 -9.14 -13.19
CA VAL A 180 -4.70 -9.97 -12.25
C VAL A 180 -5.53 -10.12 -10.96
N ILE A 181 -5.72 -11.36 -10.52
CA ILE A 181 -6.35 -11.67 -9.24
C ILE A 181 -5.28 -12.18 -8.30
N LEU A 182 -5.11 -11.51 -7.17
CA LEU A 182 -4.23 -11.91 -6.09
C LEU A 182 -5.07 -12.51 -4.96
N SER A 183 -4.85 -13.77 -4.62
CA SER A 183 -5.56 -14.45 -3.54
C SER A 183 -4.60 -15.15 -2.60
N GLY A 184 -5.03 -15.39 -1.36
CA GLY A 184 -4.22 -16.02 -0.32
C GLY A 184 -4.17 -15.20 0.96
N ASN A 185 -3.16 -15.50 1.80
CA ASN A 185 -3.04 -14.89 3.12
C ASN A 185 -1.72 -14.14 3.26
N VAL A 186 -1.79 -12.91 3.76
CA VAL A 186 -0.64 -12.07 4.11
C VAL A 186 -0.69 -11.70 5.60
N GLN A 187 0.44 -11.32 6.18
CA GLN A 187 0.55 -11.05 7.62
C GLN A 187 0.28 -9.59 7.98
N SER A 188 0.27 -8.68 6.99
CA SER A 188 0.06 -7.25 7.22
C SER A 188 -0.48 -6.56 5.98
N TRP A 189 -1.06 -5.38 6.17
CA TRP A 189 -1.45 -4.49 5.09
C TRP A 189 -0.27 -4.04 4.23
N ILE A 190 0.92 -3.91 4.82
CA ILE A 190 2.15 -3.62 4.07
C ILE A 190 2.42 -4.71 3.04
N GLN A 191 2.30 -5.97 3.42
CA GLN A 191 2.49 -7.10 2.49
C GLN A 191 1.42 -7.12 1.40
N ARG A 192 0.15 -6.83 1.76
CA ARG A 192 -0.94 -6.73 0.80
C ARG A 192 -0.68 -5.65 -0.24
N ASP A 193 -0.26 -4.47 0.21
CA ASP A 193 0.07 -3.31 -0.62
C ASP A 193 1.30 -3.57 -1.52
N GLU A 194 2.31 -4.26 -0.99
CA GLU A 194 3.50 -4.63 -1.75
C GLU A 194 3.20 -5.68 -2.82
N ALA A 195 2.32 -6.65 -2.54
CA ALA A 195 1.89 -7.63 -3.52
C ALA A 195 1.10 -6.96 -4.66
N GLU A 196 0.20 -6.05 -4.33
CA GLU A 196 -0.56 -5.27 -5.29
C GLU A 196 0.36 -4.40 -6.16
N ARG A 197 1.32 -3.71 -5.55
CA ARG A 197 2.32 -2.92 -6.30
C ARG A 197 3.16 -3.77 -7.24
N ALA A 198 3.55 -4.98 -6.82
CA ALA A 198 4.30 -5.90 -7.68
C ALA A 198 3.46 -6.36 -8.89
N ALA A 199 2.17 -6.60 -8.70
CA ALA A 199 1.25 -6.91 -9.80
C ALA A 199 1.13 -5.72 -10.78
N TRP A 200 0.88 -4.53 -10.28
CA TRP A 200 0.79 -3.31 -11.08
C TRP A 200 2.08 -2.92 -11.82
N ALA A 201 3.25 -3.32 -11.30
CA ALA A 201 4.54 -3.08 -11.95
C ALA A 201 4.79 -4.02 -13.13
N SER A 202 3.95 -5.03 -13.35
CA SER A 202 4.12 -5.97 -14.44
C SER A 202 3.51 -5.43 -15.74
N PRO A 203 4.20 -5.57 -16.87
CA PRO A 203 3.68 -5.11 -18.16
C PRO A 203 2.41 -5.87 -18.54
N GLY A 204 1.43 -5.17 -19.10
CA GLY A 204 0.18 -5.76 -19.57
C GLY A 204 -0.90 -5.93 -18.50
N VAL A 205 -0.67 -5.47 -17.26
CA VAL A 205 -1.68 -5.46 -16.21
C VAL A 205 -2.53 -4.19 -16.32
N GLY A 206 -3.80 -4.38 -16.62
CA GLY A 206 -4.82 -3.32 -16.73
C GLY A 206 -5.66 -3.15 -15.47
N ASP A 207 -5.86 -4.24 -14.73
CA ASP A 207 -6.66 -4.27 -13.52
C ASP A 207 -6.06 -5.26 -12.50
N VAL A 208 -6.14 -4.94 -11.22
CA VAL A 208 -5.68 -5.83 -10.12
C VAL A 208 -6.79 -5.97 -9.10
N ASP A 209 -7.30 -7.18 -8.98
CA ASP A 209 -8.27 -7.57 -7.97
C ASP A 209 -7.51 -8.18 -6.78
N ASN A 210 -7.43 -7.42 -5.70
CA ASN A 210 -6.65 -7.81 -4.54
C ASN A 210 -7.54 -8.46 -3.47
N GLU A 211 -7.72 -9.78 -3.59
CA GLU A 211 -8.48 -10.63 -2.66
C GLU A 211 -7.61 -11.18 -1.52
N LEU A 212 -6.40 -10.64 -1.30
CA LEU A 212 -5.54 -11.07 -0.20
C LEU A 212 -6.16 -10.76 1.15
N VAL A 213 -6.21 -11.78 2.00
CA VAL A 213 -6.71 -11.67 3.37
C VAL A 213 -5.54 -11.42 4.32
N VAL A 214 -5.64 -10.36 5.11
CA VAL A 214 -4.67 -10.10 6.17
C VAL A 214 -4.98 -10.99 7.37
N SER A 215 -4.15 -12.00 7.62
CA SER A 215 -4.33 -12.93 8.74
C SER A 215 -3.05 -13.03 9.58
N LEU A 216 -3.22 -12.97 10.89
CA LEU A 216 -2.13 -13.07 11.87
C LEU A 216 -1.71 -14.53 12.15
N VAL A 217 -1.76 -15.42 11.17
CA VAL A 217 -1.26 -16.77 11.37
C VAL A 217 0.27 -16.71 11.44
N PRO A 218 0.89 -17.01 12.59
CA PRO A 218 2.35 -17.07 12.67
C PRO A 218 2.84 -18.13 11.68
N ALA A 219 3.93 -17.81 10.96
CA ALA A 219 4.59 -18.75 10.08
C ALA A 219 4.86 -20.06 10.85
N PRO A 220 4.60 -21.24 10.26
CA PRO A 220 5.03 -22.49 10.87
C PRO A 220 6.53 -22.39 11.10
N GLN A 221 6.93 -22.44 12.37
CA GLN A 221 8.34 -22.44 12.73
C GLN A 221 8.96 -23.64 12.02
N ALA A 222 9.90 -23.39 11.12
CA ALA A 222 10.71 -24.43 10.53
C ALA A 222 11.33 -25.22 11.70
N ARG A 223 10.84 -26.43 11.92
CA ARG A 223 11.46 -27.34 12.89
C ARG A 223 12.85 -27.61 12.35
N TYR A 224 13.84 -26.96 12.95
CA TYR A 224 15.22 -27.37 12.83
C TYR A 224 15.30 -28.78 13.40
N THR A 225 15.13 -29.80 12.55
CA THR A 225 15.52 -31.16 12.86
C THR A 225 17.04 -31.21 12.80
N GLY A 226 17.65 -30.80 13.90
CA GLY A 226 19.07 -31.03 14.11
C GLY A 226 19.35 -32.51 14.02
N ARG A 227 19.87 -32.98 12.89
CA ARG A 227 20.56 -34.26 12.82
C ARG A 227 21.77 -34.18 13.73
N ARG A 228 21.65 -34.71 14.94
CA ARG A 228 22.81 -35.12 15.72
C ARG A 228 23.50 -36.26 14.93
N THR A 229 24.58 -35.93 14.26
CA THR A 229 25.56 -36.97 13.86
C THR A 229 26.30 -37.39 15.12
N LYS A 230 26.05 -38.62 15.53
CA LYS A 230 26.84 -39.33 16.53
C LYS A 230 28.17 -39.71 15.93
N GLU A 231 29.20 -39.60 16.80
CA GLU A 231 30.43 -40.36 16.78
C GLU A 231 31.49 -40.08 15.72
N GLY A 232 32.52 -39.39 16.16
CA GLY A 232 33.87 -39.46 15.62
C GLY A 232 34.82 -39.70 16.79
N ASN A 233 35.24 -40.92 16.86
CA ASN A 233 36.20 -41.50 17.78
C ASN A 233 37.55 -40.76 17.72
N TYR A 234 38.06 -40.34 18.85
CA TYR A 234 39.44 -39.87 18.98
C TYR A 234 40.35 -41.04 19.24
N ASP A 235 41.13 -41.49 18.25
CA ASP A 235 42.27 -42.35 18.46
C ASP A 235 43.51 -41.49 18.67
N HIS A 236 44.11 -41.70 19.83
CA HIS A 236 45.45 -41.33 20.23
C HIS A 236 46.48 -41.97 19.27
N VAL A 237 47.39 -41.19 18.74
CA VAL A 237 48.72 -41.68 18.33
C VAL A 237 49.78 -40.79 18.91
N GLN A 238 50.62 -41.48 19.68
CA GLN A 238 51.75 -40.99 20.46
C GLN A 238 52.90 -40.41 19.63
N GLU A 239 53.63 -39.60 20.33
CA GLU A 239 54.95 -39.09 20.04
C GLU A 239 55.96 -40.14 19.56
N HIS A 240 56.79 -39.73 18.63
CA HIS A 240 58.21 -40.10 18.63
C HIS A 240 59.08 -38.94 18.19
N SER A 241 59.83 -38.42 19.16
CA SER A 241 61.04 -37.65 19.02
C SER A 241 62.11 -38.50 18.27
N VAL A 242 62.88 -37.89 17.39
CA VAL A 242 64.32 -38.17 17.26
C VAL A 242 65.03 -36.91 16.67
N SER A 243 66.05 -36.55 17.39
CA SER A 243 67.12 -35.61 17.08
C SER A 243 67.87 -35.86 15.77
N SER A 244 68.27 -34.86 15.12
CA SER A 244 69.63 -34.50 14.71
C SER A 244 69.64 -33.17 14.03
#